data_dbd0121596991194ff5f2ef5c2c221b2
#
_entry.id   dbd0121596991194ff5f2ef5c2c221b2
#
_cell.length_a   1.000
_cell.length_b   1.000
_cell.length_c   1.000
_cell.angle_alpha   90.00
_cell.angle_beta   90.00
_cell.angle_gamma   90.00
#
_symmetry.space_group_name_H-M   'P 1'
#
loop_
_entity.id
_entity.type
_entity.pdbx_description
1 polymer ?
#
loop_
_entity_poly.entity_id
_entity_poly.type
_entity_poly.pdbx_seq_one_letter_code
_entity_poly.pdbx_strand_id
1 'polypeptide(L)'
;MDFNQVILASLFSSIGNHTNIDIDENIIRHMFLNSVRTNRKKFHEEYGEIIICADGKNTWRREAYPYYKANRKKTRDKSDLDWNNVFNIMNVIRDEMKEFFPYKVIHIDHCEADDIIGTIIHKEGTDLNVGAEKYLVLSA
;
A
#
# COMPACT_ATOMS: atom_id res chain seq x y z
N MET A 1 5.06 -4.01 3.85
CA MET A 1 3.64 -4.11 3.40
C MET A 1 3.40 -3.06 2.33
N ASP A 2 2.87 -3.46 1.19
CA ASP A 2 2.41 -2.55 0.14
C ASP A 2 1.06 -1.93 0.56
N PHE A 3 1.07 -0.63 0.88
CA PHE A 3 -0.11 0.10 1.33
C PHE A 3 -1.21 0.13 0.27
N ASN A 4 -0.84 0.48 -0.96
CA ASN A 4 -1.81 0.72 -2.02
C ASN A 4 -2.54 -0.57 -2.41
N GLN A 5 -1.83 -1.68 -2.48
CA GLN A 5 -2.43 -2.97 -2.80
C GLN A 5 -3.33 -3.48 -1.68
N VAL A 6 -2.88 -3.41 -0.44
CA VAL A 6 -3.66 -3.91 0.71
C VAL A 6 -4.93 -3.08 0.93
N ILE A 7 -4.86 -1.75 0.80
CA ILE A 7 -6.05 -0.90 0.98
C ILE A 7 -7.04 -1.07 -0.18
N LEU A 8 -6.58 -1.22 -1.42
CA LEU A 8 -7.45 -1.49 -2.56
C LEU A 8 -8.10 -2.88 -2.47
N ALA A 9 -7.36 -3.90 -2.03
CA ALA A 9 -7.94 -5.22 -1.77
C ALA A 9 -9.02 -5.16 -0.69
N SER A 10 -8.81 -4.37 0.36
CA SER A 10 -9.82 -4.12 1.41
C SER A 10 -11.05 -3.43 0.84
N LEU A 11 -10.86 -2.40 0.01
CA LEU A 11 -11.94 -1.70 -0.68
C LEU A 11 -12.76 -2.67 -1.55
N PHE A 12 -12.11 -3.40 -2.46
CA PHE A 12 -12.82 -4.32 -3.35
C PHE A 12 -13.50 -5.48 -2.61
N SER A 13 -12.94 -5.92 -1.50
CA SER A 13 -13.58 -6.91 -0.62
C SER A 13 -14.86 -6.36 0.04
N SER A 14 -14.91 -5.05 0.35
CA SER A 14 -16.08 -4.41 0.96
C SER A 14 -17.20 -4.16 -0.04
N ILE A 15 -16.82 -3.81 -1.27
CA ILE A 15 -17.78 -3.51 -2.34
C ILE A 15 -18.52 -4.78 -2.78
N GLY A 16 -17.83 -5.92 -2.85
CA GLY A 16 -18.40 -7.19 -3.34
C GLY A 16 -19.02 -7.03 -4.73
N ASN A 17 -20.23 -7.58 -4.91
CA ASN A 17 -21.01 -7.51 -6.15
C ASN A 17 -22.06 -6.37 -6.14
N HIS A 18 -21.94 -5.39 -5.25
CA HIS A 18 -22.93 -4.30 -5.16
C HIS A 18 -22.72 -3.28 -6.28
N THR A 19 -23.80 -2.98 -6.99
CA THR A 19 -23.81 -2.03 -8.12
C THR A 19 -23.97 -0.56 -7.70
N ASN A 20 -24.37 -0.29 -6.46
CA ASN A 20 -24.49 1.06 -5.89
C ASN A 20 -23.46 1.21 -4.77
N ILE A 21 -22.35 1.86 -5.07
CA ILE A 21 -21.20 1.90 -4.18
C ILE A 21 -21.12 3.28 -3.55
N ASP A 22 -21.67 3.40 -2.37
CA ASP A 22 -21.31 4.49 -1.47
C ASP A 22 -20.04 4.08 -0.72
N ILE A 23 -18.91 4.75 -1.03
CA ILE A 23 -17.61 4.44 -0.46
C ILE A 23 -17.52 5.08 0.92
N ASP A 24 -17.73 4.29 1.97
CA ASP A 24 -17.58 4.74 3.35
C ASP A 24 -16.09 4.66 3.77
N GLU A 25 -15.50 5.83 3.99
CA GLU A 25 -14.12 5.99 4.47
C GLU A 25 -13.86 5.22 5.77
N ASN A 26 -14.84 5.18 6.70
CA ASN A 26 -14.68 4.48 7.97
C ASN A 26 -14.63 2.96 7.79
N ILE A 27 -15.38 2.42 6.84
CA ILE A 27 -15.34 0.99 6.51
C ILE A 27 -13.97 0.63 5.92
N ILE A 28 -13.47 1.43 4.96
CA ILE A 28 -12.16 1.19 4.36
C ILE A 28 -11.06 1.27 5.42
N ARG A 29 -11.09 2.30 6.26
CA ARG A 29 -10.16 2.47 7.38
C ARG A 29 -10.19 1.25 8.31
N HIS A 30 -11.39 0.83 8.71
CA HIS A 30 -11.56 -0.32 9.59
C HIS A 30 -10.98 -1.61 8.98
N MET A 31 -11.28 -1.88 7.71
CA MET A 31 -10.79 -3.08 7.02
C MET A 31 -9.27 -3.05 6.86
N PHE A 32 -8.71 -1.91 6.48
CA PHE A 32 -7.27 -1.74 6.36
C PHE A 32 -6.56 -1.94 7.70
N LEU A 33 -7.04 -1.30 8.77
CA LEU A 33 -6.48 -1.45 10.12
C LEU A 33 -6.59 -2.90 10.63
N ASN A 34 -7.68 -3.59 10.33
CA ASN A 34 -7.82 -5.01 10.66
C ASN A 34 -6.83 -5.88 9.89
N SER A 35 -6.57 -5.56 8.63
CA SER A 35 -5.54 -6.25 7.83
C SER A 35 -4.14 -6.06 8.46
N VAL A 36 -3.78 -4.82 8.78
CA VAL A 36 -2.51 -4.51 9.46
C VAL A 36 -2.38 -5.28 10.78
N ARG A 37 -3.43 -5.22 11.63
CA ARG A 37 -3.48 -5.91 12.92
C ARG A 37 -3.33 -7.43 12.77
N THR A 38 -4.06 -8.02 11.81
CA THR A 38 -4.04 -9.47 11.58
C THR A 38 -2.66 -9.93 11.13
N ASN A 39 -2.05 -9.22 10.18
CA ASN A 39 -0.71 -9.51 9.71
C ASN A 39 0.33 -9.34 10.83
N ARG A 40 0.23 -8.27 11.63
CA ARG A 40 1.11 -8.09 12.78
C ARG A 40 1.00 -9.23 13.78
N LYS A 41 -0.22 -9.63 14.16
CA LYS A 41 -0.43 -10.76 15.09
C LYS A 41 0.15 -12.07 14.56
N LYS A 42 0.08 -12.29 13.26
CA LYS A 42 0.50 -13.55 12.63
C LYS A 42 2.01 -13.63 12.45
N PHE A 43 2.67 -12.51 12.15
CA PHE A 43 4.04 -12.53 11.65
C PHE A 43 5.06 -11.79 12.52
N HIS A 44 4.62 -11.03 13.53
CA HIS A 44 5.50 -10.19 14.34
C HIS A 44 6.61 -10.98 15.05
N GLU A 45 6.31 -12.16 15.59
CA GLU A 45 7.31 -12.97 16.32
C GLU A 45 8.45 -13.44 15.41
N GLU A 46 8.17 -13.69 14.15
CA GLU A 46 9.17 -14.20 13.20
C GLU A 46 9.85 -13.10 12.39
N TYR A 47 9.12 -12.03 12.03
CA TYR A 47 9.58 -11.00 11.10
C TYR A 47 9.67 -9.59 11.71
N GLY A 48 9.31 -9.41 12.96
CA GLY A 48 9.35 -8.11 13.64
C GLY A 48 8.23 -7.15 13.21
N GLU A 49 8.50 -5.85 13.26
CA GLU A 49 7.51 -4.82 13.02
C GLU A 49 7.19 -4.61 11.53
N ILE A 50 5.94 -4.21 11.27
CA ILE A 50 5.49 -3.91 9.91
C ILE A 50 6.00 -2.54 9.49
N ILE A 51 6.64 -2.49 8.32
CA ILE A 51 6.93 -1.26 7.59
C ILE A 51 5.88 -1.13 6.48
N ILE A 52 5.20 0.01 6.44
CA ILE A 52 4.17 0.32 5.44
C ILE A 52 4.81 1.18 4.35
N CYS A 53 4.81 0.71 3.11
CA CYS A 53 5.36 1.40 1.95
C CYS A 53 4.22 1.85 1.05
N ALA A 54 4.15 3.14 0.76
CA ALA A 54 3.10 3.73 -0.07
C ALA A 54 3.67 4.32 -1.36
N ASP A 55 2.90 4.21 -2.46
CA ASP A 55 3.26 4.80 -3.74
C ASP A 55 3.35 6.32 -3.65
N GLY A 56 4.42 6.87 -4.19
CA GLY A 56 4.59 8.30 -4.38
C GLY A 56 3.90 8.82 -5.64
N LYS A 57 3.93 10.14 -5.80
CA LYS A 57 3.44 10.81 -7.01
C LYS A 57 4.50 10.77 -8.10
N ASN A 58 4.08 10.86 -9.37
CA ASN A 58 4.96 11.02 -10.53
C ASN A 58 6.11 10.01 -10.56
N THR A 59 5.76 8.72 -10.55
CA THR A 59 6.77 7.64 -10.50
C THR A 59 7.77 7.73 -11.66
N TRP A 60 9.05 7.56 -11.37
CA TRP A 60 10.15 7.63 -12.33
C TRP A 60 9.95 6.72 -13.55
N ARG A 61 9.23 5.61 -13.38
CA ARG A 61 8.91 4.68 -14.50
C ARG A 61 8.08 5.33 -15.59
N ARG A 62 7.22 6.32 -15.27
CA ARG A 62 6.45 7.06 -16.26
C ARG A 62 7.31 8.06 -17.04
N GLU A 63 8.32 8.62 -16.40
CA GLU A 63 9.29 9.49 -17.06
C GLU A 63 10.15 8.68 -18.03
N ALA A 64 10.62 7.50 -17.60
CA ALA A 64 11.43 6.61 -18.44
C ALA A 64 10.62 5.92 -19.54
N TYR A 65 9.34 5.61 -19.29
CA TYR A 65 8.47 4.93 -20.24
C TYR A 65 7.03 5.45 -20.15
N PRO A 66 6.62 6.38 -21.04
CA PRO A 66 5.30 7.03 -20.99
C PRO A 66 4.10 6.08 -21.03
N TYR A 67 4.27 4.88 -21.60
CA TYR A 67 3.21 3.87 -21.66
C TYR A 67 3.11 3.00 -20.40
N TYR A 68 3.95 3.23 -19.40
CA TYR A 68 3.93 2.47 -18.16
C TYR A 68 2.57 2.58 -17.47
N LYS A 69 1.91 1.45 -17.26
CA LYS A 69 0.58 1.35 -16.62
C LYS A 69 -0.51 2.21 -17.30
N ALA A 70 -0.34 2.62 -18.58
CA ALA A 70 -1.29 3.49 -19.29
C ALA A 70 -2.71 2.91 -19.37
N ASN A 71 -2.84 1.58 -19.47
CA ASN A 71 -4.14 0.90 -19.52
C ASN A 71 -4.94 1.03 -18.21
N ARG A 72 -4.28 1.24 -17.06
CA ARG A 72 -4.97 1.39 -15.76
C ARG A 72 -5.94 2.57 -15.75
N LYS A 73 -5.59 3.68 -16.42
CA LYS A 73 -6.49 4.82 -16.55
C LYS A 73 -7.76 4.45 -17.30
N LYS A 74 -7.62 3.79 -18.46
CA LYS A 74 -8.75 3.35 -19.27
C LYS A 74 -9.69 2.38 -18.52
N THR A 75 -9.12 1.53 -17.68
CA THR A 75 -9.90 0.59 -16.85
C THR A 75 -10.66 1.33 -15.74
N ARG A 76 -10.02 2.31 -15.09
CA ARG A 76 -10.68 3.15 -14.08
C ARG A 76 -11.81 3.99 -14.66
N ASP A 77 -11.59 4.59 -15.83
CA ASP A 77 -12.57 5.44 -16.51
C ASP A 77 -13.84 4.64 -16.96
N LYS A 78 -13.75 3.31 -16.99
CA LYS A 78 -14.87 2.39 -17.29
C LYS A 78 -15.57 1.85 -16.05
N SER A 79 -15.06 2.14 -14.87
CA SER A 79 -15.67 1.68 -13.61
C SER A 79 -16.60 2.76 -13.05
N ASP A 80 -17.66 2.32 -12.36
CA ASP A 80 -18.63 3.21 -11.70
C ASP A 80 -18.09 3.82 -10.40
N LEU A 81 -16.82 3.54 -10.06
CA LEU A 81 -16.17 4.05 -8.86
C LEU A 81 -15.67 5.48 -9.03
N ASP A 82 -15.97 6.35 -8.07
CA ASP A 82 -15.30 7.64 -7.96
C ASP A 82 -13.85 7.45 -7.47
N TRP A 83 -12.94 7.26 -8.42
CA TRP A 83 -11.52 7.05 -8.14
C TRP A 83 -10.84 8.27 -7.49
N ASN A 84 -11.35 9.47 -7.68
CA ASN A 84 -10.82 10.65 -7.01
C ASN A 84 -11.09 10.57 -5.52
N ASN A 85 -12.34 10.18 -5.15
CA ASN A 85 -12.70 9.95 -3.76
C ASN A 85 -11.87 8.79 -3.16
N VAL A 86 -11.72 7.67 -3.88
CA VAL A 86 -10.88 6.54 -3.43
C VAL A 86 -9.46 7.00 -3.10
N PHE A 87 -8.81 7.74 -4.00
CA PHE A 87 -7.44 8.22 -3.76
C PHE A 87 -7.36 9.24 -2.62
N ASN A 88 -8.38 10.08 -2.44
CA ASN A 88 -8.44 11.00 -1.29
C ASN A 88 -8.51 10.23 0.03
N ILE A 89 -9.38 9.23 0.12
CA ILE A 89 -9.50 8.36 1.30
C ILE A 89 -8.17 7.64 1.57
N MET A 90 -7.53 7.09 0.55
CA MET A 90 -6.22 6.44 0.70
C MET A 90 -5.16 7.40 1.25
N ASN A 91 -5.12 8.64 0.76
CA ASN A 91 -4.19 9.66 1.26
C ASN A 91 -4.45 10.00 2.73
N VAL A 92 -5.73 10.19 3.10
CA VAL A 92 -6.12 10.46 4.50
C VAL A 92 -5.67 9.31 5.42
N ILE A 93 -6.00 8.07 5.07
CA ILE A 93 -5.63 6.90 5.88
C ILE A 93 -4.09 6.75 5.97
N ARG A 94 -3.34 6.96 4.88
CA ARG A 94 -1.88 6.95 4.91
C ARG A 94 -1.31 7.98 5.89
N ASP A 95 -1.83 9.20 5.84
CA ASP A 95 -1.33 10.30 6.65
C ASP A 95 -1.72 10.09 8.14
N GLU A 96 -2.92 9.56 8.42
CA GLU A 96 -3.31 9.12 9.77
C GLU A 96 -2.38 8.02 10.30
N MET A 97 -2.05 7.02 9.47
CA MET A 97 -1.12 5.96 9.87
C MET A 97 0.26 6.48 10.21
N LYS A 98 0.72 7.50 9.50
CA LYS A 98 2.01 8.13 9.73
C LYS A 98 2.04 8.96 11.01
N GLU A 99 0.92 9.64 11.34
CA GLU A 99 0.84 10.60 12.44
C GLU A 99 0.45 9.94 13.76
N PHE A 100 -0.52 9.02 13.74
CA PHE A 100 -1.17 8.54 14.98
C PHE A 100 -0.84 7.08 15.33
N PHE A 101 -0.19 6.33 14.46
CA PHE A 101 0.08 4.91 14.68
C PHE A 101 1.58 4.63 14.88
N PRO A 102 1.95 3.60 15.64
CA PRO A 102 3.34 3.27 15.90
C PRO A 102 4.06 2.57 14.73
N TYR A 103 3.48 2.60 13.53
CA TYR A 103 4.05 1.97 12.36
C TYR A 103 4.95 2.93 11.59
N LYS A 104 6.04 2.40 11.04
CA LYS A 104 6.86 3.17 10.10
C LYS A 104 6.19 3.21 8.74
N VAL A 105 5.75 4.39 8.33
CA VAL A 105 5.16 4.63 7.01
C VAL A 105 6.19 5.35 6.13
N ILE A 106 6.54 4.73 5.01
CA ILE A 106 7.49 5.29 4.03
C ILE A 106 6.72 5.64 2.77
N HIS A 107 6.78 6.91 2.41
CA HIS A 107 6.18 7.47 1.20
C HIS A 107 7.16 8.48 0.62
N ILE A 108 7.63 8.22 -0.59
CA ILE A 108 8.67 9.00 -1.27
C ILE A 108 8.17 9.36 -2.66
N ASP A 109 8.19 10.65 -3.00
CA ASP A 109 7.83 11.10 -4.35
C ASP A 109 8.74 10.44 -5.40
N HIS A 110 8.21 10.23 -6.59
CA HIS A 110 8.84 9.52 -7.71
C HIS A 110 9.09 8.02 -7.51
N CYS A 111 8.83 7.44 -6.33
CA CYS A 111 9.00 6.01 -6.05
C CYS A 111 7.64 5.30 -5.94
N GLU A 112 7.59 4.07 -6.41
CA GLU A 112 6.48 3.16 -6.08
C GLU A 112 6.81 2.38 -4.79
N ALA A 113 5.80 1.81 -4.13
CA ALA A 113 5.99 0.97 -2.94
C ALA A 113 6.99 -0.17 -3.20
N ASP A 114 6.95 -0.77 -4.39
CA ASP A 114 7.88 -1.81 -4.81
C ASP A 114 9.35 -1.35 -4.84
N ASP A 115 9.62 -0.08 -5.22
CA ASP A 115 10.97 0.49 -5.19
C ASP A 115 11.48 0.60 -3.76
N ILE A 116 10.61 1.06 -2.86
CA ILE A 116 10.94 1.21 -1.44
C ILE A 116 11.20 -0.16 -0.81
N ILE A 117 10.31 -1.14 -1.05
CA ILE A 117 10.44 -2.51 -0.55
C ILE A 117 11.73 -3.15 -1.07
N GLY A 118 11.97 -3.06 -2.38
CA GLY A 118 13.18 -3.61 -3.00
C GLY A 118 14.47 -2.99 -2.45
N THR A 119 14.45 -1.67 -2.19
CA THR A 119 15.59 -0.96 -1.62
C THR A 119 15.89 -1.39 -0.18
N ILE A 120 14.84 -1.55 0.65
CA ILE A 120 15.00 -2.01 2.04
C ILE A 120 15.63 -3.40 2.05
N ILE A 121 15.05 -4.33 1.30
CA ILE A 121 15.54 -5.73 1.25
C ILE A 121 16.99 -5.78 0.73
N HIS A 122 17.30 -4.99 -0.29
CA HIS A 122 18.65 -4.98 -0.87
C HIS A 122 19.69 -4.41 0.08
N LYS A 123 19.40 -3.30 0.75
CA LYS A 123 20.35 -2.66 1.69
C LYS A 123 20.65 -3.53 2.89
N GLU A 124 19.61 -4.02 3.55
CA GLU A 124 19.77 -4.83 4.76
C GLU A 124 20.31 -6.24 4.45
N GLY A 125 19.91 -6.81 3.29
CA GLY A 125 20.38 -8.13 2.85
C GLY A 125 21.86 -8.17 2.38
N THR A 126 22.48 -7.01 2.12
CA THR A 126 23.88 -6.91 1.68
C THR A 126 24.85 -6.61 2.81
N ASP A 127 24.36 -6.29 4.01
CA ASP A 127 25.22 -6.04 5.16
C ASP A 127 25.69 -7.38 5.75
N LEU A 128 26.86 -7.86 5.31
CA LEU A 128 27.45 -9.16 5.67
C LEU A 128 27.77 -9.31 7.17
N ASN A 129 27.61 -8.25 7.97
CA ASN A 129 27.90 -8.24 9.41
C ASN A 129 26.63 -8.36 10.28
N VAL A 130 25.45 -8.31 9.71
CA VAL A 130 24.18 -8.54 10.42
C VAL A 130 23.70 -9.92 9.99
N GLY A 131 23.40 -10.79 10.96
CA GLY A 131 22.84 -12.12 10.68
C GLY A 131 21.63 -11.98 9.75
N ALA A 132 21.49 -12.86 8.77
CA ALA A 132 20.50 -12.76 7.71
C ALA A 132 19.09 -12.48 8.27
N GLU A 133 18.66 -11.22 8.22
CA GLU A 133 17.30 -10.85 8.59
C GLU A 133 16.29 -11.45 7.61
N LYS A 134 15.20 -11.94 8.16
CA LYS A 134 14.11 -12.48 7.35
C LYS A 134 13.13 -11.38 7.00
N TYR A 135 12.76 -11.31 5.74
CA TYR A 135 11.76 -10.36 5.25
C TYR A 135 10.52 -11.09 4.74
N LEU A 136 9.37 -10.58 5.08
CA LEU A 136 8.08 -11.00 4.52
C LEU A 136 7.43 -9.83 3.79
N VAL A 137 7.25 -9.99 2.48
CA VAL A 137 6.53 -8.99 1.68
C VAL A 137 5.04 -9.29 1.74
N LEU A 138 4.26 -8.33 2.24
CA LEU A 138 2.81 -8.39 2.29
C LEU A 138 2.27 -7.51 1.16
N SER A 139 1.74 -8.16 0.13
CA SER A 139 1.09 -7.58 -1.03
C SER A 139 -0.17 -8.38 -1.34
N ALA A 140 -1.20 -7.73 -1.85
CA ALA A 140 -2.48 -8.38 -2.19
C ALA A 140 -2.44 -8.98 -3.59
#